data_8c57e8d3da28ccdbd587a11b4e5b9733
#
_entry.id   8c57e8d3da28ccdbd587a11b4e5b9733
#
_cell.length_a   1.000
_cell.length_b   1.000
_cell.length_c   1.000
_cell.angle_alpha   90.00
_cell.angle_beta   90.00
_cell.angle_gamma   90.00
#
_symmetry.space_group_name_H-M   'P 1'
#
loop_
_entity.id
_entity.type
_entity.pdbx_description
1 polymer ?
#
loop_
_entity_poly.entity_id
_entity_poly.type
_entity_poly.pdbx_seq_one_letter_code
_entity_poly.pdbx_strand_id
1 'polypeptide(L)'
;MIELAIRRLREDAVLPERAYAGDAGLDLTACDRHELAPGERAVVGTGLAVAIPDGYAGFVQPRSGLAARHGLSVVNAPGLIDSGYRGEIRVVLLNTDRSEVFVVEPGMRIAQLVVLPVPELEVAEVEELPESERGVRGFGSSRS
;
A
#
# COMPACT_ATOMS: atom_id res chain seq x y z
N MET A 1 9.07 20.56 -4.26
CA MET A 1 9.20 19.10 -4.23
C MET A 1 9.34 18.65 -2.78
N ILE A 2 8.68 17.56 -2.41
CA ILE A 2 8.70 17.02 -1.06
C ILE A 2 9.77 15.95 -0.98
N GLU A 3 10.59 15.98 0.06
CA GLU A 3 11.58 14.93 0.29
C GLU A 3 10.96 13.77 1.05
N LEU A 4 11.16 12.56 0.55
CA LEU A 4 10.85 11.32 1.27
C LEU A 4 12.16 10.70 1.75
N ALA A 5 12.46 10.85 3.04
CA ALA A 5 13.65 10.25 3.63
C ALA A 5 13.48 8.74 3.77
N ILE A 6 14.44 7.99 3.27
CA ILE A 6 14.40 6.53 3.26
C ILE A 6 15.72 5.98 3.81
N ARG A 7 15.62 5.01 4.70
CA ARG A 7 16.76 4.26 5.22
C ARG A 7 16.69 2.82 4.73
N ARG A 8 17.80 2.33 4.18
CA ARG A 8 17.96 0.89 3.94
C ARG A 8 18.34 0.19 5.25
N LEU A 9 17.56 -0.82 5.61
CA LEU A 9 17.80 -1.66 6.78
C LEU A 9 18.68 -2.86 6.43
N ARG A 10 18.86 -3.13 5.14
CA ARG A 10 19.68 -4.22 4.57
C ARG A 10 20.44 -3.65 3.37
N GLU A 11 21.63 -4.19 3.12
CA GLU A 11 22.44 -3.78 1.96
C GLU A 11 21.78 -4.11 0.62
N ASP A 12 21.00 -5.21 0.58
CA ASP A 12 20.31 -5.67 -0.62
C ASP A 12 18.93 -5.02 -0.81
N ALA A 13 18.50 -4.14 0.10
CA ALA A 13 17.27 -3.39 -0.07
C ALA A 13 17.36 -2.44 -1.28
N VAL A 14 16.28 -2.39 -2.08
CA VAL A 14 16.20 -1.58 -3.29
C VAL A 14 15.43 -0.31 -3.00
N LEU A 15 16.02 0.84 -3.28
CA LEU A 15 15.31 2.12 -3.14
C LEU A 15 14.12 2.16 -4.11
N PRO A 16 12.96 2.67 -3.67
CA PRO A 16 11.79 2.71 -4.53
C PRO A 16 11.97 3.70 -5.67
N GLU A 17 11.48 3.33 -6.84
CA GLU A 17 11.59 4.13 -8.04
C GLU A 17 10.24 4.25 -8.73
N ARG A 18 10.07 5.35 -9.47
CA ARG A 18 8.97 5.48 -10.42
C ARG A 18 9.33 4.77 -11.72
N ALA A 19 8.37 4.06 -12.30
CA ALA A 19 8.56 3.46 -13.62
C ALA A 19 8.68 4.55 -14.69
N TYR A 20 7.88 5.61 -14.58
CA TYR A 20 7.89 6.76 -15.47
C TYR A 20 7.89 8.06 -14.68
N ALA A 21 8.47 9.12 -15.26
CA ALA A 21 8.39 10.45 -14.68
C ALA A 21 6.92 10.88 -14.52
N GLY A 22 6.56 11.38 -13.35
CA GLY A 22 5.19 11.79 -13.05
C GLY A 22 4.28 10.70 -12.51
N ASP A 23 4.71 9.45 -12.50
CA ASP A 23 3.94 8.38 -11.86
C ASP A 23 3.73 8.67 -10.37
N ALA A 24 2.53 8.35 -9.88
CA ALA A 24 2.20 8.52 -8.46
C ALA A 24 2.84 7.44 -7.58
N GLY A 25 2.98 6.23 -8.11
CA GLY A 25 3.49 5.08 -7.38
C GLY A 25 5.01 4.94 -7.45
N LEU A 26 5.59 4.59 -6.30
CA LEU A 26 6.97 4.19 -6.18
C LEU A 26 7.02 2.67 -6.01
N ASP A 27 7.72 1.96 -6.87
CA ASP A 27 7.77 0.49 -6.80
C ASP A 27 8.49 0.01 -5.54
N LEU A 28 7.86 -0.92 -4.84
CA LEU A 28 8.42 -1.62 -3.68
C LEU A 28 8.87 -3.01 -4.08
N THR A 29 10.07 -3.37 -3.67
CA THR A 29 10.77 -4.60 -4.07
C THR A 29 10.92 -5.55 -2.89
N ALA A 30 10.67 -6.83 -3.12
CA ALA A 30 10.86 -7.88 -2.10
C ALA A 30 12.35 -8.13 -1.85
N CYS A 31 12.72 -8.34 -0.60
CA CYS A 31 14.07 -8.75 -0.21
C CYS A 31 14.24 -10.27 -0.19
N ASP A 32 13.18 -11.02 0.11
CA ASP A 32 13.26 -12.46 0.34
C ASP A 32 12.30 -13.24 -0.56
N ARG A 33 12.62 -14.52 -0.72
CA ARG A 33 11.79 -15.46 -1.47
C ARG A 33 10.62 -15.93 -0.62
N HIS A 34 9.43 -15.99 -1.22
CA HIS A 34 8.24 -16.58 -0.61
C HIS A 34 7.47 -17.39 -1.66
N GLU A 35 6.99 -18.56 -1.28
CA GLU A 35 6.02 -19.31 -2.07
C GLU A 35 4.63 -19.12 -1.48
N LEU A 36 3.69 -18.70 -2.33
CA LEU A 36 2.31 -18.52 -1.93
C LEU A 36 1.42 -19.48 -2.71
N ALA A 37 0.98 -20.53 -2.05
CA ALA A 37 -0.06 -21.39 -2.60
C ALA A 37 -1.38 -20.61 -2.72
N PRO A 38 -2.35 -21.10 -3.53
CA PRO A 38 -3.66 -20.46 -3.64
C PRO A 38 -4.29 -20.20 -2.26
N GLY A 39 -4.67 -18.97 -2.02
CA GLY A 39 -5.27 -18.53 -0.76
C GLY A 39 -4.27 -18.21 0.37
N GLU A 40 -3.00 -18.43 0.18
CA GLU A 40 -1.98 -18.12 1.18
C GLU A 40 -1.59 -16.63 1.15
N ARG A 41 -1.22 -16.13 2.31
CA ARG A 41 -0.62 -14.80 2.47
C ARG A 41 0.74 -14.88 3.15
N ALA A 42 1.57 -13.90 2.87
CA ALA A 42 2.86 -13.74 3.54
C ALA A 42 3.15 -12.26 3.79
N VAL A 43 3.84 -11.98 4.87
CA VAL A 43 4.36 -10.65 5.17
C VAL A 43 5.76 -10.56 4.58
N VAL A 44 5.88 -9.78 3.50
CA VAL A 44 7.13 -9.69 2.72
C VAL A 44 7.84 -8.38 3.03
N GLY A 45 9.09 -8.49 3.48
CA GLY A 45 9.91 -7.34 3.81
C GLY A 45 10.46 -6.66 2.56
N THR A 46 10.55 -5.33 2.62
CA THR A 46 11.22 -4.50 1.60
C THR A 46 12.62 -4.08 2.02
N GLY A 47 12.98 -4.27 3.29
CA GLY A 47 14.25 -3.79 3.84
C GLY A 47 14.34 -2.27 3.96
N LEU A 48 13.22 -1.56 3.87
CA LEU A 48 13.18 -0.10 3.88
C LEU A 48 12.39 0.43 5.07
N ALA A 49 12.88 1.49 5.67
CA ALA A 49 12.13 2.34 6.59
C ALA A 49 12.05 3.75 6.01
N VAL A 50 10.92 4.41 6.18
CA VAL A 50 10.69 5.74 5.62
C VAL A 50 10.24 6.72 6.70
N ALA A 51 10.47 8.00 6.46
CA ALA A 51 9.88 9.09 7.21
C ALA A 51 8.91 9.84 6.30
N ILE A 52 7.64 9.51 6.39
CA ILE A 52 6.60 10.24 5.67
C ILE A 52 6.52 11.65 6.30
N PRO A 53 6.60 12.73 5.51
CA PRO A 53 6.50 14.08 6.04
C PRO A 53 5.18 14.35 6.76
N ASP A 54 5.20 15.25 7.74
CA ASP A 54 3.99 15.69 8.44
C ASP A 54 2.99 16.26 7.43
N GLY A 55 1.71 15.96 7.62
CA GLY A 55 0.64 16.34 6.70
C GLY A 55 0.46 15.40 5.54
N TYR A 56 1.21 14.29 5.49
CA TYR A 56 1.12 13.26 4.45
C TYR A 56 0.96 11.88 5.08
N ALA A 57 0.51 10.94 4.27
CA ALA A 57 0.47 9.52 4.61
C ALA A 57 0.95 8.71 3.42
N GLY A 58 1.54 7.55 3.69
CA GLY A 58 1.90 6.58 2.68
C GLY A 58 0.84 5.49 2.57
N PHE A 59 0.60 5.02 1.35
CA PHE A 59 -0.35 3.95 1.08
C PHE A 59 0.33 2.89 0.22
N VAL A 60 0.41 1.68 0.75
CA VAL A 60 0.93 0.52 0.03
C VAL A 60 -0.21 -0.13 -0.75
N GLN A 61 -0.06 -0.21 -2.05
CA GLN A 61 -1.09 -0.71 -2.96
C GLN A 61 -0.57 -1.84 -3.84
N PRO A 62 -1.46 -2.71 -4.32
CA PRO A 62 -1.10 -3.74 -5.31
C PRO A 62 -0.62 -3.10 -6.62
N ARG A 63 0.16 -3.87 -7.36
CA ARG A 63 0.49 -3.54 -8.75
C ARG A 63 -0.56 -4.16 -9.67
N SER A 64 -1.10 -3.36 -10.58
CA SER A 64 -2.20 -3.77 -11.46
C SER A 64 -1.86 -4.98 -12.34
N GLY A 65 -0.63 -5.04 -12.85
CA GLY A 65 -0.20 -6.16 -13.69
C GLY A 65 -0.14 -7.49 -12.95
N LEU A 66 0.38 -7.50 -11.72
CA LEU A 66 0.41 -8.71 -10.88
C LEU A 66 -0.99 -9.11 -10.43
N ALA A 67 -1.84 -8.13 -10.12
CA ALA A 67 -3.22 -8.38 -9.74
C ALA A 67 -3.99 -9.03 -10.89
N ALA A 68 -3.89 -8.46 -12.09
CA ALA A 68 -4.65 -8.94 -13.25
C ALA A 68 -4.16 -10.30 -13.76
N ARG A 69 -2.85 -10.53 -13.82
CA ARG A 69 -2.27 -11.75 -14.39
C ARG A 69 -2.16 -12.90 -13.42
N HIS A 70 -1.91 -12.62 -12.15
CA HIS A 70 -1.62 -13.65 -11.15
C HIS A 70 -2.55 -13.62 -9.95
N GLY A 71 -3.46 -12.66 -9.87
CA GLY A 71 -4.32 -12.51 -8.71
C GLY A 71 -3.56 -12.13 -7.43
N LEU A 72 -2.36 -11.57 -7.56
CA LEU A 72 -1.60 -11.13 -6.39
C LEU A 72 -2.17 -9.82 -5.86
N SER A 73 -2.56 -9.84 -4.60
CA SER A 73 -3.18 -8.72 -3.90
C SER A 73 -2.42 -8.35 -2.64
N VAL A 74 -2.79 -7.24 -2.05
CA VAL A 74 -2.33 -6.81 -0.72
C VAL A 74 -3.53 -6.86 0.21
N VAL A 75 -3.43 -7.66 1.28
CA VAL A 75 -4.57 -7.99 2.17
C VAL A 75 -5.20 -6.75 2.79
N ASN A 76 -4.38 -5.81 3.23
CA ASN A 76 -4.81 -4.58 3.90
C ASN A 76 -4.82 -3.36 2.98
N ALA A 77 -4.86 -3.56 1.65
CA ALA A 77 -4.84 -2.43 0.72
C ALA A 77 -6.06 -1.51 0.89
N PRO A 78 -5.82 -0.18 0.91
CA PRO A 78 -4.51 0.47 0.93
C PRO A 78 -3.82 0.37 2.30
N GLY A 79 -2.59 -0.18 2.32
CA GLY A 79 -1.81 -0.33 3.55
C GLY A 79 -1.30 1.01 4.06
N LEU A 80 -1.82 1.48 5.18
CA LEU A 80 -1.52 2.82 5.69
C LEU A 80 -0.16 2.87 6.39
N ILE A 81 0.64 3.87 6.02
CA ILE A 81 1.88 4.25 6.70
C ILE A 81 1.73 5.68 7.21
N ASP A 82 1.65 5.82 8.51
CA ASP A 82 1.55 7.12 9.17
C ASP A 82 2.88 7.87 9.15
N SER A 83 2.82 9.21 9.23
CA SER A 83 4.02 10.06 9.25
C SER A 83 4.98 9.75 10.39
N GLY A 84 4.48 9.25 11.52
CA GLY A 84 5.29 8.88 12.69
C GLY A 84 5.86 7.47 12.65
N TYR A 85 5.48 6.63 11.70
CA TYR A 85 5.97 5.25 11.63
C TYR A 85 7.42 5.21 11.13
N ARG A 86 8.29 4.51 11.85
CA ARG A 86 9.72 4.37 11.54
C ARG A 86 10.17 2.93 11.35
N GLY A 87 9.24 1.99 11.39
CA GLY A 87 9.54 0.58 11.18
C GLY A 87 9.72 0.22 9.71
N GLU A 88 10.07 -1.03 9.48
CA GLU A 88 10.18 -1.56 8.11
C GLU A 88 8.85 -1.52 7.39
N ILE A 89 8.88 -1.13 6.11
CA ILE A 89 7.75 -1.32 5.21
C ILE A 89 7.69 -2.79 4.85
N ARG A 90 6.62 -3.46 5.27
CA ARG A 90 6.33 -4.84 4.93
C ARG A 90 5.00 -4.91 4.20
N VAL A 91 4.94 -5.77 3.18
CA VAL A 91 3.77 -5.91 2.32
C VAL A 91 3.10 -7.24 2.64
N VAL A 92 1.81 -7.18 2.98
CA VAL A 92 1.02 -8.39 3.25
C VAL A 92 0.43 -8.87 1.94
N LEU A 93 1.16 -9.76 1.24
CA LEU A 93 0.74 -10.31 -0.05
C LEU A 93 -0.23 -11.47 0.12
N LEU A 94 -1.21 -11.54 -0.77
CA LEU A 94 -2.18 -12.63 -0.84
C LEU A 94 -2.25 -13.14 -2.27
N ASN A 95 -2.14 -14.47 -2.43
CA ASN A 95 -2.39 -15.13 -3.70
C ASN A 95 -3.88 -15.46 -3.80
N THR A 96 -4.62 -14.76 -4.67
CA THR A 96 -6.03 -15.00 -4.89
C THR A 96 -6.30 -15.96 -6.04
N ASP A 97 -5.26 -16.45 -6.73
CA ASP A 97 -5.44 -17.44 -7.78
C ASP A 97 -6.01 -18.73 -7.20
N ARG A 98 -6.78 -19.46 -8.01
CA ARG A 98 -7.46 -20.68 -7.53
C ARG A 98 -6.63 -21.94 -7.65
N SER A 99 -5.62 -21.93 -8.51
CA SER A 99 -4.87 -23.14 -8.85
C SER A 99 -3.35 -22.98 -8.87
N GLU A 100 -2.84 -21.78 -9.16
CA GLU A 100 -1.42 -21.56 -9.38
C GLU A 100 -0.70 -21.01 -8.14
N VAL A 101 0.44 -21.58 -7.82
CA VAL A 101 1.35 -21.05 -6.81
C VAL A 101 2.01 -19.79 -7.38
N PHE A 102 2.11 -18.75 -6.55
CA PHE A 102 2.89 -17.56 -6.89
C PHE A 102 4.19 -17.54 -6.11
N VAL A 103 5.31 -17.42 -6.82
CA VAL A 103 6.63 -17.34 -6.20
C VAL A 103 7.11 -15.89 -6.23
N VAL A 104 7.35 -15.35 -5.04
CA VAL A 104 8.01 -14.06 -4.87
C VAL A 104 9.51 -14.32 -4.83
N GLU A 105 10.24 -13.72 -5.77
CA GLU A 105 11.72 -13.80 -5.79
C GLU A 105 12.32 -12.52 -5.20
N PRO A 106 13.53 -12.61 -4.58
CA PRO A 106 14.28 -11.41 -4.19
C PRO A 106 14.49 -10.49 -5.40
N GLY A 107 14.26 -9.20 -5.23
CA GLY A 107 14.36 -8.22 -6.31
C GLY A 107 13.10 -8.02 -7.12
N MET A 108 12.06 -8.80 -6.88
CA MET A 108 10.77 -8.66 -7.55
C MET A 108 10.00 -7.43 -7.03
N ARG A 109 9.46 -6.64 -7.94
CA ARG A 109 8.54 -5.53 -7.60
C ARG A 109 7.18 -6.13 -7.25
N ILE A 110 6.74 -5.94 -6.01
CA ILE A 110 5.57 -6.62 -5.46
C ILE A 110 4.41 -5.70 -5.10
N ALA A 111 4.66 -4.42 -4.97
CA ALA A 111 3.67 -3.43 -4.57
C ALA A 111 4.15 -2.05 -4.99
N GLN A 112 3.37 -1.04 -4.67
CA GLN A 112 3.75 0.35 -4.89
C GLN A 112 3.35 1.21 -3.69
N LEU A 113 4.18 2.21 -3.41
CA LEU A 113 3.95 3.20 -2.37
C LEU A 113 3.44 4.49 -3.01
N VAL A 114 2.31 4.99 -2.54
CA VAL A 114 1.77 6.30 -2.94
C VAL A 114 1.75 7.18 -1.70
N VAL A 115 2.31 8.38 -1.80
CA VAL A 115 2.29 9.38 -0.72
C VAL A 115 1.29 10.46 -1.07
N LEU A 116 0.30 10.67 -0.20
CA LEU A 116 -0.77 11.63 -0.42
C LEU A 116 -0.87 12.61 0.76
N PRO A 117 -1.26 13.87 0.51
CA PRO A 117 -1.57 14.78 1.59
C PRO A 117 -2.80 14.32 2.36
N VAL A 118 -2.77 14.47 3.66
CA VAL A 118 -3.92 14.19 4.53
C VAL A 118 -4.21 15.42 5.38
N PRO A 119 -5.49 15.80 5.52
CA PRO A 119 -5.84 16.93 6.36
C PRO A 119 -5.67 16.60 7.83
N GLU A 120 -5.32 17.61 8.62
CA GLU A 120 -5.38 17.50 10.06
C GLU A 120 -6.85 17.55 10.50
N LEU A 121 -7.25 16.58 11.31
CA LEU A 121 -8.65 16.45 11.74
C LEU A 121 -8.76 16.56 13.26
N GLU A 122 -9.68 17.38 13.70
CA GLU A 122 -10.15 17.40 15.07
C GLU A 122 -11.48 16.62 15.15
N VAL A 123 -11.52 15.61 16.00
CA VAL A 123 -12.75 14.82 16.20
C VAL A 123 -13.63 15.56 17.19
N ALA A 124 -14.81 15.98 16.74
CA ALA A 124 -15.81 16.64 17.58
C ALA A 124 -17.06 15.76 17.67
N GLU A 125 -17.44 15.39 18.90
CA GLU A 125 -18.71 14.73 19.14
C GLU A 125 -19.85 15.74 19.07
N VAL A 126 -20.88 15.44 18.31
CA VAL A 126 -22.09 16.25 18.18
C VAL A 126 -23.33 15.38 18.43
N GLU A 127 -24.42 15.99 18.90
CA GLU A 127 -25.67 15.25 19.09
C GLU A 127 -26.36 14.97 17.76
N GLU A 128 -26.24 15.88 16.80
CA GLU A 128 -26.82 15.74 15.47
C GLU A 128 -25.80 16.14 14.40
N LEU A 129 -25.75 15.35 13.31
CA LEU A 129 -24.96 15.70 12.14
C LEU A 129 -25.68 16.76 11.30
N PRO A 130 -24.93 17.61 10.60
CA PRO A 130 -25.54 18.55 9.63
C PRO A 130 -26.35 17.79 8.58
N GLU A 131 -27.47 18.38 8.15
CA GLU A 131 -28.31 17.81 7.11
C GLU A 131 -27.58 17.74 5.77
N SER A 132 -27.93 16.74 4.97
CA SER A 132 -27.46 16.60 3.58
C SER A 132 -28.59 16.09 2.69
N GLU A 133 -28.50 16.39 1.40
CA GLU A 133 -29.49 15.90 0.42
C GLU A 133 -29.60 14.38 0.40
N ARG A 134 -28.45 13.68 0.49
CA ARG A 134 -28.41 12.22 0.51
C ARG A 134 -28.96 11.63 1.81
N GLY A 135 -28.75 12.26 2.95
CA GLY A 135 -29.17 11.77 4.27
C GLY A 135 -28.54 10.42 4.59
N VAL A 136 -29.33 9.49 5.08
CA VAL A 136 -28.87 8.15 5.52
C VAL A 136 -28.82 7.10 4.41
N ARG A 137 -29.11 7.47 3.19
CA ARG A 137 -29.17 6.52 2.06
C ARG A 137 -27.76 6.01 1.70
N GLY A 138 -27.60 4.73 1.68
CA GLY A 138 -26.35 4.04 1.33
C GLY A 138 -26.61 2.78 0.50
N PHE A 139 -25.57 1.97 0.29
CA PHE A 139 -25.68 0.63 -0.31
C PHE A 139 -26.57 0.53 -1.55
N GLY A 140 -26.18 1.21 -2.64
CA GLY A 140 -26.93 1.16 -3.89
C GLY A 140 -28.01 2.24 -4.00
N SER A 141 -28.00 3.23 -3.14
CA SER A 141 -28.89 4.40 -3.26
C SER A 141 -28.58 5.26 -4.47
N SER A 142 -27.36 5.18 -5.00
CA SER A 142 -26.98 5.86 -6.24
C SER A 142 -27.52 5.09 -7.44
N ARG A 143 -28.00 5.81 -8.44
CA ARG A 143 -28.41 5.21 -9.70
C ARG A 143 -27.19 4.75 -10.48
N SER A 144 -27.21 3.51 -10.91
CA SER A 144 -26.21 2.95 -11.82
C SER A 144 -26.51 3.30 -13.28
#